data_947a323179a068502c3198761bbaa509
#
_entry.id   947a323179a068502c3198761bbaa509
#
_cell.length_a   1.000
_cell.length_b   1.000
_cell.length_c   1.000
_cell.angle_alpha   90.00
_cell.angle_beta   90.00
_cell.angle_gamma   90.00
#
_symmetry.space_group_name_H-M   'P 1'
#
loop_
_entity.id
_entity.type
_entity.pdbx_description
1 polymer ?
#
loop_
_entity_poly.entity_id
_entity_poly.type
_entity_poly.pdbx_seq_one_letter_code
_entity_poly.pdbx_strand_id
1 'polypeptide(L)'
;MSKDQAVSRRDFVKTATAVTAVAAAAQKVEGFPGINTVRAANEQVAYGMIGTGSRGTYLLKHLKAVENGRCVALCDDWDERLQQGVDTAGNNPATYKDYRELLARKDVDAVLVTTPLYMHFPVTRDALEAGKFALEET
;
A
#
# COMPACT_ATOMS: atom_id res chain seq x y z
N MET A 1 13.53 -2.98 -52.87
CA MET A 1 13.20 -1.62 -52.38
C MET A 1 11.98 -1.72 -51.49
N SER A 2 12.21 -1.78 -50.20
CA SER A 2 11.14 -1.84 -49.16
C SER A 2 10.64 -0.41 -48.95
N LYS A 3 9.34 -0.19 -49.16
CA LYS A 3 8.67 1.09 -48.87
C LYS A 3 8.39 1.11 -47.37
N ASP A 4 9.09 1.96 -46.62
CA ASP A 4 8.73 2.35 -45.29
C ASP A 4 7.32 2.96 -45.29
N GLN A 5 6.35 2.21 -44.81
CA GLN A 5 5.01 2.74 -44.52
C GLN A 5 5.07 3.48 -43.18
N ALA A 6 5.17 4.79 -43.25
CA ALA A 6 5.02 5.65 -42.08
C ALA A 6 3.59 5.48 -41.52
N VAL A 7 3.52 4.97 -40.29
CA VAL A 7 2.24 4.81 -39.57
C VAL A 7 1.65 6.19 -39.31
N SER A 8 0.45 6.45 -39.85
CA SER A 8 -0.26 7.71 -39.67
C SER A 8 -0.68 7.88 -38.21
N ARG A 9 -0.67 9.13 -37.69
CA ARG A 9 -1.17 9.46 -36.34
C ARG A 9 -2.61 8.95 -36.12
N ARG A 10 -3.40 8.92 -37.16
CA ARG A 10 -4.78 8.43 -37.14
C ARG A 10 -4.84 6.90 -36.96
N ASP A 11 -3.89 6.15 -37.53
CA ASP A 11 -3.80 4.69 -37.38
C ASP A 11 -3.24 4.32 -36.01
N PHE A 12 -2.33 5.12 -35.45
CA PHE A 12 -1.86 4.98 -34.08
C PHE A 12 -2.99 5.13 -33.05
N VAL A 13 -3.87 6.14 -33.22
CA VAL A 13 -5.02 6.35 -32.32
C VAL A 13 -6.03 5.21 -32.42
N LYS A 14 -6.28 4.67 -33.60
CA LYS A 14 -7.17 3.50 -33.78
C LYS A 14 -6.60 2.24 -33.14
N THR A 15 -5.29 2.04 -33.19
CA THR A 15 -4.62 0.91 -32.54
C THR A 15 -4.61 1.07 -31.02
N ALA A 16 -4.46 2.30 -30.52
CA ALA A 16 -4.52 2.59 -29.07
C ALA A 16 -5.93 2.31 -28.50
N THR A 17 -7.00 2.53 -29.26
CA THR A 17 -8.38 2.25 -28.80
C THR A 17 -8.67 0.73 -28.75
N ALA A 18 -7.97 -0.08 -29.53
CA ALA A 18 -8.09 -1.54 -29.47
C ALA A 18 -7.33 -2.14 -28.27
N VAL A 19 -6.31 -1.46 -27.76
CA VAL A 19 -5.53 -1.89 -26.57
C VAL A 19 -6.32 -1.72 -25.27
N THR A 20 -7.28 -0.79 -25.21
CA THR A 20 -8.13 -0.60 -24.03
C THR A 20 -9.12 -1.75 -23.81
N ALA A 21 -9.43 -2.57 -24.82
CA ALA A 21 -10.27 -3.75 -24.65
C ALA A 21 -9.51 -4.99 -24.11
N VAL A 22 -8.17 -4.99 -24.16
CA VAL A 22 -7.33 -6.08 -23.65
C VAL A 22 -6.99 -5.89 -22.15
N ALA A 23 -7.18 -4.69 -21.62
CA ALA A 23 -6.97 -4.42 -20.19
C ALA A 23 -8.00 -5.09 -19.27
N ALA A 24 -9.09 -5.66 -19.80
CA ALA A 24 -10.06 -6.44 -19.02
C ALA A 24 -9.63 -7.89 -18.73
N ALA A 25 -8.57 -8.37 -19.36
CA ALA A 25 -7.95 -9.66 -19.09
C ALA A 25 -6.58 -9.44 -18.43
N ALA A 26 -6.56 -8.76 -17.28
CA ALA A 26 -5.38 -8.73 -16.42
C ALA A 26 -5.16 -10.17 -15.90
N GLN A 27 -4.47 -10.97 -16.68
CA GLN A 27 -3.93 -12.23 -16.23
C GLN A 27 -3.03 -11.92 -15.03
N LYS A 28 -3.30 -12.58 -13.90
CA LYS A 28 -2.38 -12.65 -12.77
C LYS A 28 -0.98 -12.91 -13.31
N VAL A 29 -0.11 -11.93 -13.24
CA VAL A 29 1.32 -12.15 -13.41
C VAL A 29 1.78 -12.82 -12.12
N GLU A 30 1.72 -14.15 -12.09
CA GLU A 30 2.28 -14.93 -11.01
C GLU A 30 3.80 -14.73 -11.03
N GLY A 31 4.33 -14.10 -10.01
CA GLY A 31 5.78 -14.00 -9.82
C GLY A 31 6.35 -12.62 -9.51
N PHE A 32 5.56 -11.55 -9.44
CA PHE A 32 6.02 -10.27 -8.93
C PHE A 32 5.34 -9.97 -7.59
N PRO A 33 6.03 -10.14 -6.44
CA PRO A 33 5.50 -9.69 -5.17
C PRO A 33 5.32 -8.17 -5.25
N GLY A 34 4.09 -7.69 -5.15
CA GLY A 34 3.77 -6.26 -5.13
C GLY A 34 2.87 -5.73 -6.24
N ILE A 35 2.55 -6.52 -7.30
CA ILE A 35 1.52 -6.14 -8.25
C ILE A 35 0.25 -6.96 -7.98
N ASN A 36 -0.31 -6.79 -6.83
CA ASN A 36 -1.67 -7.24 -6.57
C ASN A 36 -2.63 -6.16 -7.06
N THR A 37 -3.16 -6.37 -8.24
CA THR A 37 -4.28 -5.65 -8.86
C THR A 37 -4.15 -4.12 -8.86
N VAL A 38 -4.11 -3.54 -10.06
CA VAL A 38 -4.35 -2.10 -10.23
C VAL A 38 -5.76 -1.82 -9.68
N ARG A 39 -5.83 -1.34 -8.45
CA ARG A 39 -7.07 -0.83 -7.88
C ARG A 39 -7.51 0.39 -8.68
N ALA A 40 -8.80 0.51 -8.94
CA ALA A 40 -9.35 1.70 -9.55
C ALA A 40 -8.99 2.92 -8.71
N ALA A 41 -8.72 4.07 -9.34
CA ALA A 41 -8.28 5.29 -8.67
C ALA A 41 -9.22 5.80 -7.56
N ASN A 42 -10.44 5.24 -7.45
CA ASN A 42 -11.45 5.56 -6.45
C ASN A 42 -11.56 4.54 -5.30
N GLU A 43 -10.72 3.50 -5.25
CA GLU A 43 -10.74 2.54 -4.16
C GLU A 43 -9.91 3.03 -2.97
N GLN A 44 -10.43 2.83 -1.77
CA GLN A 44 -9.71 3.14 -0.54
C GLN A 44 -8.48 2.23 -0.39
N VAL A 45 -7.36 2.83 -0.03
CA VAL A 45 -6.15 2.12 0.38
C VAL A 45 -6.24 1.83 1.87
N ALA A 46 -6.34 0.56 2.22
CA ALA A 46 -6.29 0.12 3.61
C ALA A 46 -4.84 -0.01 4.07
N TYR A 47 -4.45 0.79 5.06
CA TYR A 47 -3.08 0.75 5.56
C TYR A 47 -2.99 0.34 7.02
N GLY A 48 -1.87 -0.30 7.35
CA GLY A 48 -1.43 -0.57 8.70
C GLY A 48 -0.29 0.35 9.10
N MET A 49 -0.15 0.62 10.41
CA MET A 49 1.01 1.35 10.94
C MET A 49 1.76 0.46 11.92
N ILE A 50 3.07 0.34 11.71
CA ILE A 50 3.99 -0.41 12.55
C ILE A 50 4.91 0.58 13.28
N GLY A 51 4.68 0.73 14.57
CA GLY A 51 5.25 1.78 15.42
C GLY A 51 4.29 2.97 15.57
N THR A 52 3.66 3.10 16.74
CA THR A 52 2.72 4.20 17.06
C THR A 52 3.33 5.22 18.05
N GLY A 53 4.66 5.33 18.06
CA GLY A 53 5.37 6.35 18.82
C GLY A 53 5.05 7.77 18.34
N SER A 54 5.79 8.77 18.77
CA SER A 54 5.55 10.18 18.46
C SER A 54 5.51 10.44 16.94
N ARG A 55 6.42 9.82 16.18
CA ARG A 55 6.46 9.98 14.72
C ARG A 55 5.28 9.28 14.04
N GLY A 56 4.97 8.03 14.43
CA GLY A 56 3.81 7.30 13.93
C GLY A 56 2.50 8.04 14.19
N THR A 57 2.29 8.50 15.41
CA THR A 57 1.10 9.30 15.77
C THR A 57 1.01 10.61 14.98
N TYR A 58 2.14 11.28 14.76
CA TYR A 58 2.19 12.48 13.92
C TYR A 58 1.73 12.19 12.49
N LEU A 59 2.29 11.16 11.86
CA LEU A 59 1.90 10.76 10.51
C LEU A 59 0.43 10.32 10.42
N LEU A 60 -0.04 9.58 11.41
CA LEU A 60 -1.43 9.11 11.48
C LEU A 60 -2.44 10.27 11.46
N LYS A 61 -2.13 11.37 12.17
CA LYS A 61 -2.95 12.60 12.14
C LYS A 61 -3.08 13.19 10.73
N HIS A 62 -1.98 13.19 9.96
CA HIS A 62 -1.97 13.73 8.60
C HIS A 62 -2.64 12.78 7.60
N LEU A 63 -2.41 11.48 7.74
CA LEU A 63 -3.02 10.46 6.88
C LEU A 63 -4.53 10.36 7.05
N LYS A 64 -5.05 10.71 8.23
CA LYS A 64 -6.50 10.81 8.46
C LYS A 64 -7.20 11.80 7.53
N ALA A 65 -6.49 12.83 7.04
CA ALA A 65 -7.01 13.82 6.11
C ALA A 65 -6.99 13.34 4.65
N VAL A 66 -6.39 12.18 4.37
CA VAL A 66 -6.35 11.62 3.01
C VAL A 66 -7.65 10.87 2.73
N GLU A 67 -8.44 11.37 1.79
CA GLU A 67 -9.79 10.87 1.50
C GLU A 67 -9.84 9.37 1.15
N ASN A 68 -8.82 8.88 0.43
CA ASN A 68 -8.76 7.49 -0.02
C ASN A 68 -7.89 6.59 0.88
N GLY A 69 -7.47 7.07 2.06
CA GLY A 69 -6.68 6.32 3.02
C GLY A 69 -7.51 5.89 4.23
N ARG A 70 -7.40 4.61 4.64
CA ARG A 70 -8.04 4.11 5.84
C ARG A 70 -7.04 3.32 6.68
N CYS A 71 -6.85 3.76 7.93
CA CYS A 71 -6.10 2.98 8.91
C CYS A 71 -6.95 1.79 9.38
N VAL A 72 -6.49 0.56 9.14
CA VAL A 72 -7.22 -0.66 9.53
C VAL A 72 -6.50 -1.47 10.61
N ALA A 73 -5.22 -1.19 10.84
CA ALA A 73 -4.42 -1.91 11.82
C ALA A 73 -3.29 -1.05 12.38
N LEU A 74 -2.98 -1.23 13.65
CA LEU A 74 -1.86 -0.61 14.36
C LEU A 74 -1.04 -1.68 15.06
N CYS A 75 0.28 -1.50 15.12
CA CYS A 75 1.19 -2.37 15.86
C CYS A 75 2.20 -1.55 16.65
N ASP A 76 2.32 -1.85 17.92
CA ASP A 76 3.38 -1.34 18.82
C ASP A 76 3.51 -2.30 20.02
N ASP A 77 4.69 -2.38 20.62
CA ASP A 77 4.93 -3.21 21.80
C ASP A 77 4.45 -2.55 23.11
N TRP A 78 4.15 -1.24 23.09
CA TRP A 78 3.66 -0.47 24.24
C TRP A 78 2.16 -0.21 24.16
N ASP A 79 1.43 -0.59 25.21
CA ASP A 79 -0.03 -0.44 25.27
C ASP A 79 -0.48 1.02 25.19
N GLU A 80 0.24 1.92 25.89
CA GLU A 80 -0.09 3.34 25.89
C GLU A 80 0.04 3.95 24.49
N ARG A 81 1.06 3.54 23.71
CA ARG A 81 1.25 3.99 22.33
C ARG A 81 0.19 3.44 21.42
N LEU A 82 -0.19 2.16 21.57
CA LEU A 82 -1.29 1.58 20.82
C LEU A 82 -2.60 2.32 21.09
N GLN A 83 -2.92 2.60 22.34
CA GLN A 83 -4.13 3.33 22.70
C GLN A 83 -4.13 4.75 22.12
N GLN A 84 -3.02 5.46 22.22
CA GLN A 84 -2.86 6.78 21.61
C GLN A 84 -3.03 6.73 20.07
N GLY A 85 -2.53 5.66 19.43
CA GLY A 85 -2.71 5.42 18.01
C GLY A 85 -4.17 5.20 17.65
N VAL A 86 -4.91 4.39 18.41
CA VAL A 86 -6.35 4.15 18.23
C VAL A 86 -7.15 5.44 18.34
N ASP A 87 -6.89 6.23 19.39
CA ASP A 87 -7.57 7.51 19.62
C ASP A 87 -7.30 8.49 18.48
N THR A 88 -6.05 8.50 17.98
CA THR A 88 -5.64 9.36 16.86
C THR A 88 -6.30 8.94 15.54
N ALA A 89 -6.36 7.65 15.24
CA ALA A 89 -7.00 7.12 14.05
C ALA A 89 -8.51 7.41 14.04
N GLY A 90 -9.17 7.27 15.18
CA GLY A 90 -10.58 7.62 15.37
C GLY A 90 -11.59 6.68 14.69
N ASN A 91 -11.14 5.60 14.07
CA ASN A 91 -11.96 4.61 13.39
C ASN A 91 -11.81 3.19 13.97
N ASN A 92 -11.25 3.10 15.17
CA ASN A 92 -11.05 1.87 15.93
C ASN A 92 -10.33 0.75 15.13
N PRO A 93 -9.10 0.99 14.64
CA PRO A 93 -8.32 -0.03 13.93
C PRO A 93 -7.97 -1.19 14.85
N ALA A 94 -7.76 -2.38 14.28
CA ALA A 94 -7.28 -3.54 15.03
C ALA A 94 -5.86 -3.29 15.57
N THR A 95 -5.55 -3.81 16.75
CA THR A 95 -4.26 -3.60 17.42
C THR A 95 -3.49 -4.90 17.55
N TYR A 96 -2.17 -4.84 17.38
CA TYR A 96 -1.26 -5.98 17.41
C TYR A 96 0.00 -5.64 18.21
N LYS A 97 0.57 -6.65 18.85
CA LYS A 97 1.89 -6.58 19.50
C LYS A 97 3.01 -7.06 18.58
N ASP A 98 2.71 -8.02 17.73
CA ASP A 98 3.62 -8.52 16.71
C ASP A 98 3.20 -8.00 15.32
N TYR A 99 4.10 -7.30 14.64
CA TYR A 99 3.84 -6.76 13.31
C TYR A 99 3.57 -7.86 12.26
N ARG A 100 4.03 -9.08 12.48
CA ARG A 100 3.78 -10.21 11.58
C ARG A 100 2.30 -10.58 11.54
N GLU A 101 1.59 -10.46 12.67
CA GLU A 101 0.14 -10.66 12.72
C GLU A 101 -0.59 -9.59 11.89
N LEU A 102 -0.12 -8.35 11.94
CA LEU A 102 -0.63 -7.28 11.10
C LEU A 102 -0.37 -7.57 9.61
N LEU A 103 0.84 -8.02 9.26
CA LEU A 103 1.20 -8.35 7.89
C LEU A 103 0.41 -9.55 7.33
N ALA A 104 -0.01 -10.48 8.18
CA ALA A 104 -0.82 -11.63 7.78
C ALA A 104 -2.26 -11.26 7.35
N ARG A 105 -2.72 -10.05 7.64
CA ARG A 105 -4.04 -9.58 7.23
C ARG A 105 -4.15 -9.41 5.72
N LYS A 106 -5.22 -9.93 5.15
CA LYS A 106 -5.50 -9.83 3.70
C LYS A 106 -6.08 -8.47 3.30
N ASP A 107 -6.69 -7.77 4.25
CA ASP A 107 -7.33 -6.47 4.05
C ASP A 107 -6.39 -5.27 4.23
N VAL A 108 -5.11 -5.50 4.50
CA VAL A 108 -4.06 -4.47 4.53
C VAL A 108 -3.37 -4.43 3.19
N ASP A 109 -3.33 -3.28 2.54
CA ASP A 109 -2.68 -3.07 1.25
C ASP A 109 -1.26 -2.54 1.41
N ALA A 110 -1.10 -1.62 2.34
CA ALA A 110 0.15 -0.92 2.60
C ALA A 110 0.47 -0.85 4.09
N VAL A 111 1.73 -0.72 4.42
CA VAL A 111 2.17 -0.46 5.78
C VAL A 111 3.11 0.74 5.85
N LEU A 112 2.95 1.52 6.92
CA LEU A 112 3.89 2.57 7.29
C LEU A 112 4.77 2.03 8.42
N VAL A 113 6.08 2.09 8.21
CA VAL A 113 7.08 1.62 9.17
C VAL A 113 7.70 2.84 9.84
N THR A 114 7.39 3.02 11.12
CA THR A 114 7.84 4.14 11.97
C THR A 114 8.48 3.63 13.25
N THR A 115 9.10 2.47 13.16
CA THR A 115 9.85 1.82 14.22
C THR A 115 11.25 2.44 14.38
N PRO A 116 12.03 2.09 15.41
CA PRO A 116 13.44 2.45 15.46
C PRO A 116 14.23 1.91 14.25
N LEU A 117 15.26 2.64 13.81
CA LEU A 117 16.04 2.37 12.58
C LEU A 117 16.50 0.92 12.42
N TYR A 118 16.90 0.26 13.50
CA TYR A 118 17.36 -1.13 13.43
C TYR A 118 16.26 -2.13 13.03
N MET A 119 14.99 -1.74 13.19
CA MET A 119 13.82 -2.55 12.79
C MET A 119 13.35 -2.25 11.37
N HIS A 120 13.79 -1.18 10.74
CA HIS A 120 13.30 -0.77 9.41
C HIS A 120 13.53 -1.87 8.38
N PHE A 121 14.77 -2.33 8.22
CA PHE A 121 15.09 -3.35 7.23
C PHE A 121 14.28 -4.66 7.41
N PRO A 122 14.28 -5.31 8.59
CA PRO A 122 13.54 -6.56 8.75
C PRO A 122 12.03 -6.38 8.56
N VAL A 123 11.42 -5.30 9.07
CA VAL A 123 9.99 -5.06 8.94
C VAL A 123 9.61 -4.75 7.49
N THR A 124 10.37 -3.90 6.81
CA THR A 124 10.12 -3.55 5.40
C THR A 124 10.26 -4.76 4.50
N ARG A 125 11.32 -5.58 4.70
CA ARG A 125 11.49 -6.82 3.96
C ARG A 125 10.30 -7.76 4.15
N ASP A 126 9.91 -8.04 5.39
CA ASP A 126 8.80 -8.93 5.72
C ASP A 126 7.47 -8.41 5.14
N ALA A 127 7.27 -7.08 5.11
CA ALA A 127 6.11 -6.45 4.50
C ALA A 127 6.06 -6.70 2.98
N LEU A 128 7.19 -6.51 2.29
CA LEU A 128 7.29 -6.75 0.86
C LEU A 128 7.11 -8.24 0.52
N GLU A 129 7.69 -9.14 1.31
CA GLU A 129 7.50 -10.59 1.17
C GLU A 129 6.03 -11.00 1.40
N ALA A 130 5.31 -10.30 2.29
CA ALA A 130 3.88 -10.47 2.49
C ALA A 130 3.02 -9.84 1.38
N GLY A 131 3.64 -9.26 0.34
CA GLY A 131 2.95 -8.63 -0.78
C GLY A 131 2.30 -7.28 -0.44
N LYS A 132 2.77 -6.60 0.60
CA LYS A 132 2.30 -5.26 0.99
C LYS A 132 3.19 -4.17 0.42
N PHE A 133 2.60 -3.02 0.11
CA PHE A 133 3.40 -1.82 -0.10
C PHE A 133 3.97 -1.35 1.25
N ALA A 134 5.20 -0.88 1.26
CA ALA A 134 5.84 -0.37 2.46
C ALA A 134 6.32 1.07 2.25
N LEU A 135 5.98 1.94 3.18
CA LEU A 135 6.53 3.29 3.30
C LEU A 135 7.31 3.35 4.62
N GLU A 136 8.58 3.59 4.52
CA GLU A 136 9.50 3.68 5.65
C GLU A 136 9.78 5.15 5.96
N GLU A 137 9.66 5.52 7.21
CA GLU A 137 9.91 6.87 7.69
C GLU A 137 11.18 6.90 8.52
N THR A 138 12.10 7.77 8.19
CA THR A 138 13.41 7.94 8.86
C THR A 138 13.38 9.03 9.92
#